data_2be59692a8662a45d548126ddca742a1
#
_entry.id   2be59692a8662a45d548126ddca742a1
#
_cell.length_a   1.000
_cell.length_b   1.000
_cell.length_c   1.000
_cell.angle_alpha   90.00
_cell.angle_beta   90.00
_cell.angle_gamma   90.00
#
_symmetry.space_group_name_H-M   'P 1'
#
loop_
_entity.id
_entity.type
_entity.pdbx_description
1 polymer ?
#
loop_
_entity_poly.entity_id
_entity_poly.type
_entity_poly.pdbx_seq_one_letter_code
_entity_poly.pdbx_strand_id
1 'polypeptide(L)'
;KHATQGKRHPHGAHARAPLAHTKHMKILSEEQLAQRKAMTLETLKAFIAFCQANNLKYYAAYGTVLGAARHHGFIPWDDDIDVYMMRDDYDRYLRLMRTNPPKGYEQVEYVHDKEYYLPFAKFCNAHSTICEWTEYRISFGNYIDVFPLDVVPDDDNERQRYCDRMLKLRKMIAADLLRKSWANILGNITKQSLRLTLGDISYALFRTPIRNYLVGRMERELRAYHGTRSNHICFSSSYTSREKNLTADIFGDGTTLPFEDISIVVPTRYEDYLVTSY
;
A
#
# COMPACT_ATOMS: atom_id res chain seq x y z
N LYS A 1 -36.26 35.54 -4.64
CA LYS A 1 -35.31 35.52 -3.50
C LYS A 1 -35.40 34.14 -2.86
N HIS A 2 -34.71 33.16 -3.38
CA HIS A 2 -34.40 31.91 -2.70
C HIS A 2 -32.96 31.55 -3.03
N ALA A 3 -32.10 31.63 -2.01
CA ALA A 3 -30.74 31.19 -2.07
C ALA A 3 -30.72 29.65 -1.97
N THR A 4 -30.27 28.96 -3.00
CA THR A 4 -29.99 27.55 -2.99
C THR A 4 -28.65 27.33 -2.28
N GLN A 5 -28.69 26.72 -1.09
CA GLN A 5 -27.54 26.25 -0.38
C GLN A 5 -26.92 25.08 -1.15
N GLY A 6 -25.71 25.28 -1.65
CA GLY A 6 -24.90 24.21 -2.24
C GLY A 6 -24.49 23.20 -1.18
N LYS A 7 -24.90 21.96 -1.36
CA LYS A 7 -24.41 20.83 -0.58
C LYS A 7 -22.92 20.62 -0.86
N ARG A 8 -22.09 20.89 0.13
CA ARG A 8 -20.67 20.48 0.12
C ARG A 8 -20.62 18.96 0.23
N HIS A 9 -20.13 18.30 -0.80
CA HIS A 9 -19.75 16.90 -0.70
C HIS A 9 -18.49 16.79 0.16
N PRO A 10 -18.44 15.89 1.15
CA PRO A 10 -17.22 15.64 1.90
C PRO A 10 -16.22 14.93 0.98
N HIS A 11 -15.02 15.49 0.87
CA HIS A 11 -13.89 14.89 0.20
C HIS A 11 -13.62 13.50 0.80
N GLY A 12 -13.36 12.53 -0.09
CA GLY A 12 -13.12 11.15 0.27
C GLY A 12 -11.87 10.97 1.12
N ALA A 13 -12.07 11.05 2.43
CA ALA A 13 -11.17 10.40 3.36
C ALA A 13 -11.27 8.90 3.13
N HIS A 14 -10.14 8.22 3.07
CA HIS A 14 -10.09 6.76 3.15
C HIS A 14 -11.07 6.31 4.24
N ALA A 15 -12.11 5.56 3.86
CA ALA A 15 -13.12 5.10 4.81
C ALA A 15 -12.49 4.10 5.77
N ARG A 16 -11.90 4.63 6.84
CA ARG A 16 -11.51 3.83 8.00
C ARG A 16 -12.79 3.34 8.65
N ALA A 17 -12.94 2.02 8.73
CA ALA A 17 -13.96 1.44 9.60
C ALA A 17 -13.80 2.04 11.01
N PRO A 18 -14.89 2.39 11.72
CA PRO A 18 -14.78 2.97 13.05
C PRO A 18 -14.22 1.94 14.02
N LEU A 19 -12.93 2.06 14.34
CA LEU A 19 -12.31 1.32 15.43
C LEU A 19 -12.72 1.97 16.75
N ALA A 20 -13.44 1.22 17.58
CA ALA A 20 -13.89 1.62 18.91
C ALA A 20 -12.72 1.61 19.90
N HIS A 21 -11.69 2.46 19.71
CA HIS A 21 -10.69 2.80 20.73
C HIS A 21 -9.90 4.05 20.34
N THR A 22 -10.59 5.20 20.26
CA THR A 22 -9.99 6.53 19.97
C THR A 22 -9.30 7.15 21.19
N LYS A 23 -8.57 6.43 22.01
CA LYS A 23 -8.08 7.05 23.24
C LYS A 23 -6.73 7.78 23.15
N HIS A 24 -5.91 7.64 22.13
CA HIS A 24 -4.63 8.38 22.03
C HIS A 24 -4.06 8.46 20.60
N MET A 25 -4.82 8.96 19.63
CA MET A 25 -4.17 9.42 18.40
C MET A 25 -3.44 10.73 18.72
N LYS A 26 -2.12 10.69 18.73
CA LYS A 26 -1.30 11.89 18.83
C LYS A 26 -1.27 12.54 17.45
N ILE A 27 -1.92 13.68 17.31
CA ILE A 27 -1.80 14.52 16.11
C ILE A 27 -0.38 15.08 16.11
N LEU A 28 0.36 14.91 15.02
CA LEU A 28 1.69 15.49 14.86
C LEU A 28 1.58 17.03 14.91
N SER A 29 2.53 17.67 15.56
CA SER A 29 2.69 19.13 15.45
C SER A 29 3.13 19.50 14.02
N GLU A 30 2.96 20.75 13.63
CA GLU A 30 3.43 21.24 12.32
C GLU A 30 4.92 20.98 12.12
N GLU A 31 5.74 21.16 13.15
CA GLU A 31 7.16 20.87 13.12
C GLU A 31 7.44 19.38 12.92
N GLN A 32 6.72 18.49 13.62
CA GLN A 32 6.83 17.05 13.47
C GLN A 32 6.40 16.58 12.08
N LEU A 33 5.34 17.20 11.52
CA LEU A 33 4.89 16.94 10.15
C LEU A 33 5.95 17.37 9.13
N ALA A 34 6.55 18.55 9.31
CA ALA A 34 7.62 19.04 8.44
C ALA A 34 8.86 18.12 8.50
N GLN A 35 9.27 17.68 9.69
CA GLN A 35 10.37 16.74 9.86
C GLN A 35 10.08 15.39 9.17
N ARG A 36 8.84 14.89 9.28
CA ARG A 36 8.43 13.66 8.61
C ARG A 36 8.48 13.82 7.10
N LYS A 37 7.93 14.90 6.53
CA LYS A 37 7.98 15.19 5.09
C LYS A 37 9.42 15.28 4.59
N ALA A 38 10.31 15.97 5.30
CA ALA A 38 11.72 16.06 4.93
C ALA A 38 12.39 14.67 4.89
N MET A 39 12.13 13.83 5.89
CA MET A 39 12.66 12.47 5.94
C MET A 39 12.07 11.58 4.83
N THR A 40 10.77 11.72 4.53
CA THR A 40 10.10 11.01 3.43
C THR A 40 10.68 11.44 2.08
N LEU A 41 10.97 12.72 1.89
CA LEU A 41 11.63 13.23 0.67
C LEU A 41 13.05 12.65 0.50
N GLU A 42 13.86 12.58 1.57
CA GLU A 42 15.18 11.95 1.50
C GLU A 42 15.07 10.44 1.19
N THR A 43 14.05 9.77 1.74
CA THR A 43 13.78 8.37 1.43
C THR A 43 13.39 8.20 -0.05
N LEU A 44 12.60 9.14 -0.60
CA LEU A 44 12.25 9.15 -2.02
C LEU A 44 13.47 9.37 -2.91
N LYS A 45 14.36 10.32 -2.57
CA LYS A 45 15.61 10.55 -3.31
C LYS A 45 16.45 9.28 -3.38
N ALA A 46 16.58 8.57 -2.28
CA ALA A 46 17.31 7.30 -2.24
C ALA A 46 16.64 6.21 -3.09
N PHE A 47 15.32 6.11 -3.05
CA PHE A 47 14.56 5.20 -3.90
C PHE A 47 14.74 5.51 -5.39
N ILE A 48 14.64 6.76 -5.78
CA ILE A 48 14.88 7.20 -7.18
C ILE A 48 16.29 6.83 -7.62
N ALA A 49 17.31 7.13 -6.81
CA ALA A 49 18.69 6.79 -7.12
C ALA A 49 18.88 5.26 -7.27
N PHE A 50 18.24 4.47 -6.41
CA PHE A 50 18.24 3.02 -6.50
C PHE A 50 17.56 2.52 -7.78
N CYS A 51 16.43 3.08 -8.15
CA CYS A 51 15.73 2.73 -9.38
C CYS A 51 16.57 3.07 -10.62
N GLN A 52 17.17 4.25 -10.67
CA GLN A 52 18.06 4.68 -11.76
C GLN A 52 19.29 3.77 -11.91
N ALA A 53 19.96 3.46 -10.80
CA ALA A 53 21.15 2.61 -10.80
C ALA A 53 20.85 1.18 -11.28
N ASN A 54 19.62 0.72 -11.14
CA ASN A 54 19.19 -0.64 -11.49
C ASN A 54 18.28 -0.70 -12.74
N ASN A 55 18.08 0.41 -13.42
CA ASN A 55 17.19 0.52 -14.59
C ASN A 55 15.79 -0.03 -14.28
N LEU A 56 15.18 0.42 -13.17
CA LEU A 56 13.82 0.10 -12.75
C LEU A 56 12.91 1.27 -13.09
N LYS A 57 11.77 0.99 -13.73
CA LYS A 57 10.72 1.98 -13.97
C LYS A 57 9.77 2.04 -12.76
N TYR A 58 9.46 3.24 -12.34
CA TYR A 58 8.42 3.53 -11.35
C TYR A 58 7.56 4.71 -11.81
N TYR A 59 6.41 4.86 -11.22
CA TYR A 59 5.52 6.00 -11.41
C TYR A 59 4.99 6.44 -10.06
N ALA A 60 4.92 7.74 -9.82
CA ALA A 60 4.19 8.23 -8.65
C ALA A 60 2.73 7.77 -8.69
N ALA A 61 2.12 7.62 -7.52
CA ALA A 61 0.76 7.12 -7.37
C ALA A 61 -0.07 8.04 -6.47
N TYR A 62 -1.36 7.93 -6.53
CA TYR A 62 -2.33 8.55 -5.62
C TYR A 62 -2.05 10.03 -5.29
N GLY A 63 -1.98 10.34 -3.99
CA GLY A 63 -1.70 11.68 -3.47
C GLY A 63 -0.40 12.27 -3.97
N THR A 64 0.59 11.43 -4.26
CA THR A 64 1.89 11.88 -4.79
C THR A 64 1.77 12.50 -6.18
N VAL A 65 0.97 11.91 -7.10
CA VAL A 65 0.70 12.51 -8.42
C VAL A 65 -0.08 13.80 -8.29
N LEU A 66 -1.11 13.81 -7.44
CA LEU A 66 -1.94 14.99 -7.20
C LEU A 66 -1.12 16.13 -6.58
N GLY A 67 -0.23 15.82 -5.65
CA GLY A 67 0.71 16.75 -5.05
C GLY A 67 1.67 17.34 -6.06
N ALA A 68 2.30 16.51 -6.89
CA ALA A 68 3.18 16.96 -7.97
C ALA A 68 2.48 17.90 -8.95
N ALA A 69 1.27 17.54 -9.39
CA ALA A 69 0.52 18.29 -10.40
C ALA A 69 -0.03 19.62 -9.87
N ARG A 70 -0.42 19.72 -8.60
CA ARG A 70 -1.09 20.89 -8.06
C ARG A 70 -0.25 21.73 -7.12
N HIS A 71 0.66 21.12 -6.40
CA HIS A 71 1.45 21.77 -5.34
C HIS A 71 2.94 21.78 -5.64
N HIS A 72 3.38 21.08 -6.68
CA HIS A 72 4.80 20.84 -6.99
C HIS A 72 5.57 20.23 -5.80
N GLY A 73 4.89 19.42 -5.00
CA GLY A 73 5.38 18.82 -3.77
C GLY A 73 4.28 18.07 -3.02
N PHE A 74 4.46 17.90 -1.73
CA PHE A 74 3.43 17.29 -0.89
C PHE A 74 2.13 18.09 -0.89
N ILE A 75 1.01 17.39 -0.87
CA ILE A 75 -0.26 18.00 -0.47
C ILE A 75 -0.08 18.52 0.98
N PRO A 76 -0.55 19.75 1.34
CA PRO A 76 -0.23 20.35 2.63
C PRO A 76 -0.49 19.48 3.87
N TRP A 77 -1.54 18.65 3.83
CA TRP A 77 -1.96 17.78 4.95
C TRP A 77 -1.57 16.33 4.77
N ASP A 78 -0.80 15.99 3.72
CA ASP A 78 -0.35 14.65 3.38
C ASP A 78 1.15 14.50 3.68
N ASP A 79 1.58 13.33 4.12
CA ASP A 79 2.95 13.10 4.59
C ASP A 79 3.53 11.75 4.10
N ASP A 80 2.78 11.04 3.25
CA ASP A 80 3.20 9.80 2.62
C ASP A 80 3.56 9.99 1.14
N ILE A 81 4.28 9.06 0.61
CA ILE A 81 4.62 8.95 -0.80
C ILE A 81 4.32 7.55 -1.28
N ASP A 82 3.58 7.51 -2.36
CA ASP A 82 3.14 6.30 -3.01
C ASP A 82 3.75 6.21 -4.41
N VAL A 83 4.23 5.03 -4.78
CA VAL A 83 4.71 4.76 -6.14
C VAL A 83 4.16 3.44 -6.66
N TYR A 84 3.95 3.38 -7.97
CA TYR A 84 3.66 2.17 -8.70
C TYR A 84 4.88 1.63 -9.42
N MET A 85 4.95 0.31 -9.54
CA MET A 85 5.82 -0.39 -10.47
C MET A 85 5.01 -1.43 -11.25
N MET A 86 5.24 -1.55 -12.55
CA MET A 86 4.74 -2.70 -13.31
C MET A 86 5.30 -3.99 -12.71
N ARG A 87 4.55 -5.09 -12.78
CA ARG A 87 4.88 -6.36 -12.10
C ARG A 87 6.33 -6.80 -12.30
N ASP A 88 6.86 -6.71 -13.52
CA ASP A 88 8.22 -7.15 -13.81
C ASP A 88 9.28 -6.31 -13.10
N ASP A 89 9.11 -4.98 -13.10
CA ASP A 89 10.01 -4.09 -12.38
C ASP A 89 9.84 -4.22 -10.86
N TYR A 90 8.62 -4.42 -10.38
CA TYR A 90 8.37 -4.70 -8.97
C TYR A 90 9.05 -5.98 -8.49
N ASP A 91 8.95 -7.08 -9.24
CA ASP A 91 9.60 -8.33 -8.89
C ASP A 91 11.14 -8.22 -8.96
N ARG A 92 11.68 -7.42 -9.90
CA ARG A 92 13.11 -7.10 -9.95
C ARG A 92 13.53 -6.25 -8.75
N TYR A 93 12.74 -5.23 -8.41
CA TYR A 93 12.95 -4.39 -7.24
C TYR A 93 13.04 -5.23 -5.97
N LEU A 94 12.07 -6.11 -5.72
CA LEU A 94 12.06 -6.98 -4.54
C LEU A 94 13.31 -7.86 -4.47
N ARG A 95 13.75 -8.44 -5.58
CA ARG A 95 14.97 -9.27 -5.62
C ARG A 95 16.23 -8.45 -5.32
N LEU A 96 16.36 -7.28 -5.92
CA LEU A 96 17.52 -6.41 -5.74
C LEU A 96 17.60 -5.91 -4.30
N MET A 97 16.50 -5.49 -3.72
CA MET A 97 16.45 -5.05 -2.31
C MET A 97 16.83 -6.16 -1.33
N ARG A 98 16.53 -7.43 -1.64
CA ARG A 98 16.94 -8.57 -0.79
C ARG A 98 18.42 -8.90 -0.91
N THR A 99 19.00 -8.73 -2.08
CA THR A 99 20.39 -9.16 -2.37
C THR A 99 21.40 -8.05 -2.24
N ASN A 100 21.02 -6.82 -2.55
CA ASN A 100 21.91 -5.67 -2.55
C ASN A 100 21.15 -4.36 -2.24
N PRO A 101 20.59 -4.23 -1.04
CA PRO A 101 19.88 -3.00 -0.63
C PRO A 101 20.85 -1.82 -0.58
N PRO A 102 20.39 -0.60 -0.87
CA PRO A 102 21.21 0.59 -0.67
C PRO A 102 21.52 0.76 0.82
N LYS A 103 22.73 1.22 1.12
CA LYS A 103 23.20 1.38 2.51
C LYS A 103 22.25 2.28 3.31
N GLY A 104 21.76 1.78 4.44
CA GLY A 104 20.86 2.50 5.33
C GLY A 104 19.38 2.40 4.92
N TYR A 105 19.06 1.55 3.97
CA TYR A 105 17.67 1.29 3.55
C TYR A 105 17.37 -0.20 3.56
N GLU A 106 16.12 -0.52 3.82
CA GLU A 106 15.59 -1.89 3.86
C GLU A 106 14.22 -1.95 3.19
N GLN A 107 13.75 -3.14 2.90
CA GLN A 107 12.36 -3.32 2.47
C GLN A 107 11.58 -4.14 3.48
N VAL A 108 10.30 -3.86 3.57
CA VAL A 108 9.31 -4.68 4.28
C VAL A 108 8.30 -5.19 3.26
N GLU A 109 8.03 -6.49 3.26
CA GLU A 109 7.10 -7.11 2.33
C GLU A 109 6.45 -8.38 2.90
N TYR A 110 5.19 -8.64 2.55
CA TYR A 110 4.35 -9.63 3.23
C TYR A 110 4.71 -11.10 2.96
N VAL A 111 5.48 -11.39 1.92
CA VAL A 111 5.89 -12.77 1.59
C VAL A 111 6.93 -13.26 2.61
N HIS A 112 7.87 -12.41 3.00
CA HIS A 112 8.98 -12.75 3.90
C HIS A 112 8.74 -12.24 5.33
N ASP A 113 8.08 -11.10 5.49
CA ASP A 113 7.80 -10.51 6.80
C ASP A 113 6.47 -11.03 7.35
N LYS A 114 6.53 -11.99 8.25
CA LYS A 114 5.34 -12.66 8.79
C LYS A 114 4.38 -11.73 9.52
N GLU A 115 4.87 -10.61 10.00
CA GLU A 115 4.06 -9.60 10.71
C GLU A 115 3.51 -8.52 9.79
N TYR A 116 3.96 -8.46 8.53
CA TYR A 116 3.46 -7.54 7.53
C TYR A 116 2.39 -8.22 6.67
N TYR A 117 1.26 -7.55 6.44
CA TYR A 117 0.08 -8.16 5.79
C TYR A 117 -0.36 -7.45 4.52
N LEU A 118 0.20 -6.27 4.25
CA LEU A 118 -0.19 -5.52 3.07
C LEU A 118 0.48 -6.12 1.83
N PRO A 119 -0.27 -6.33 0.73
CA PRO A 119 0.25 -7.01 -0.46
C PRO A 119 1.04 -6.07 -1.37
N PHE A 120 1.86 -5.24 -0.77
CA PHE A 120 2.81 -4.34 -1.43
C PHE A 120 4.02 -4.15 -0.52
N ALA A 121 5.11 -3.64 -1.05
CA ALA A 121 6.33 -3.42 -0.28
C ALA A 121 6.42 -1.99 0.24
N LYS A 122 7.20 -1.82 1.30
CA LYS A 122 7.68 -0.51 1.77
C LYS A 122 9.19 -0.43 1.56
N PHE A 123 9.66 0.68 1.01
CA PHE A 123 11.08 1.04 1.00
C PHE A 123 11.33 1.94 2.20
N CYS A 124 12.10 1.45 3.17
CA CYS A 124 12.23 2.04 4.51
C CYS A 124 13.63 2.60 4.76
N ASN A 125 13.70 3.75 5.42
CA ASN A 125 14.94 4.28 5.97
C ASN A 125 15.26 3.58 7.30
N ALA A 126 16.27 2.71 7.32
CA ALA A 126 16.64 1.90 8.47
C ALA A 126 17.20 2.70 9.66
N HIS A 127 17.50 3.99 9.49
CA HIS A 127 17.96 4.88 10.55
C HIS A 127 16.85 5.63 11.27
N SER A 128 15.61 5.32 10.96
CA SER A 128 14.41 5.94 11.54
C SER A 128 13.45 4.88 12.04
N THR A 129 12.50 5.28 12.86
CA THR A 129 11.43 4.39 13.33
C THR A 129 10.10 5.10 13.28
N ILE A 130 9.16 4.55 12.57
CA ILE A 130 7.75 4.94 12.60
C ILE A 130 6.96 3.80 13.26
N CYS A 131 6.16 4.18 14.26
CA CYS A 131 5.16 3.30 14.81
C CYS A 131 3.82 3.68 14.19
N GLU A 132 3.39 2.95 13.17
CA GLU A 132 2.01 3.07 12.73
C GLU A 132 1.10 2.48 13.79
N TRP A 133 0.09 3.28 14.16
CA TRP A 133 -0.92 2.82 15.10
C TRP A 133 -1.84 1.84 14.39
N THR A 134 -1.41 0.60 14.41
CA THR A 134 -2.25 -0.54 14.05
C THR A 134 -2.44 -1.38 15.30
N GLU A 135 -3.45 -2.24 15.34
CA GLU A 135 -3.59 -3.26 16.41
C GLU A 135 -2.35 -4.19 16.46
N TYR A 136 -1.44 -4.02 15.53
CA TYR A 136 -0.14 -4.66 15.40
C TYR A 136 0.95 -3.65 15.71
N ARG A 137 1.86 -4.07 16.56
CA ARG A 137 3.08 -3.32 16.82
C ARG A 137 4.12 -3.64 15.75
N ILE A 138 3.83 -3.23 14.50
CA ILE A 138 4.86 -3.26 13.47
C ILE A 138 5.54 -1.90 13.51
N SER A 139 6.84 -1.91 13.76
CA SER A 139 7.69 -0.74 13.60
C SER A 139 8.58 -0.95 12.39
N PHE A 140 8.65 0.03 11.54
CA PHE A 140 9.56 0.10 10.39
C PHE A 140 10.09 1.52 10.27
N GLY A 141 11.10 1.73 9.44
CA GLY A 141 11.64 3.05 9.18
C GLY A 141 10.64 3.99 8.51
N ASN A 142 10.96 5.27 8.38
CA ASN A 142 10.24 6.17 7.49
C ASN A 142 10.26 5.59 6.08
N TYR A 143 9.15 5.58 5.37
CA TYR A 143 8.97 4.77 4.18
C TYR A 143 8.27 5.49 3.05
N ILE A 144 8.37 4.89 1.88
CA ILE A 144 7.47 5.07 0.76
C ILE A 144 6.78 3.74 0.44
N ASP A 145 5.55 3.80 -0.01
CA ASP A 145 4.79 2.62 -0.41
C ASP A 145 5.03 2.31 -1.88
N VAL A 146 5.40 1.06 -2.17
CA VAL A 146 5.69 0.57 -3.52
C VAL A 146 4.64 -0.46 -3.91
N PHE A 147 3.72 -0.07 -4.78
CA PHE A 147 2.59 -0.90 -5.20
C PHE A 147 2.86 -1.60 -6.54
N PRO A 148 2.60 -2.90 -6.65
CA PRO A 148 2.64 -3.59 -7.92
C PRO A 148 1.41 -3.24 -8.77
N LEU A 149 1.60 -3.02 -10.07
CA LEU A 149 0.54 -3.01 -11.07
C LEU A 149 0.52 -4.34 -11.80
N ASP A 150 -0.59 -5.03 -11.69
CA ASP A 150 -0.83 -6.33 -12.30
C ASP A 150 -1.74 -6.21 -13.50
N VAL A 151 -1.49 -7.00 -14.53
CA VAL A 151 -2.41 -7.17 -15.65
C VAL A 151 -3.66 -7.87 -15.15
N VAL A 152 -4.82 -7.35 -15.55
CA VAL A 152 -6.14 -7.85 -15.15
C VAL A 152 -7.02 -8.08 -16.38
N PRO A 153 -8.13 -8.84 -16.27
CA PRO A 153 -9.01 -9.12 -17.42
C PRO A 153 -9.55 -7.86 -18.08
N ASP A 154 -9.70 -7.89 -19.41
CA ASP A 154 -10.36 -6.83 -20.18
C ASP A 154 -11.88 -6.83 -19.98
N ASP A 155 -12.51 -8.01 -19.84
CA ASP A 155 -13.95 -8.10 -19.54
C ASP A 155 -14.27 -7.54 -18.16
N ASP A 156 -15.19 -6.59 -18.11
CA ASP A 156 -15.54 -5.85 -16.89
C ASP A 156 -16.06 -6.76 -15.77
N ASN A 157 -16.87 -7.77 -16.11
CA ASN A 157 -17.43 -8.68 -15.11
C ASN A 157 -16.36 -9.64 -14.58
N GLU A 158 -15.48 -10.10 -15.45
CA GLU A 158 -14.36 -10.95 -15.05
C GLU A 158 -13.38 -10.18 -14.19
N ARG A 159 -13.02 -8.96 -14.59
CA ARG A 159 -12.17 -8.04 -13.83
C ARG A 159 -12.75 -7.73 -12.46
N GLN A 160 -14.07 -7.45 -12.37
CA GLN A 160 -14.74 -7.23 -11.10
C GLN A 160 -14.63 -8.46 -10.19
N ARG A 161 -14.97 -9.65 -10.69
CA ARG A 161 -14.88 -10.91 -9.94
C ARG A 161 -13.44 -11.20 -9.48
N TYR A 162 -12.46 -10.90 -10.32
CA TYR A 162 -11.04 -11.06 -9.98
C TYR A 162 -10.64 -10.12 -8.84
N CYS A 163 -10.93 -8.82 -8.93
CA CYS A 163 -10.62 -7.86 -7.87
C CYS A 163 -11.32 -8.19 -6.54
N ASP A 164 -12.57 -8.67 -6.60
CA ASP A 164 -13.30 -9.10 -5.40
C ASP A 164 -12.65 -10.31 -4.72
N ARG A 165 -12.10 -11.26 -5.51
CA ARG A 165 -11.32 -12.37 -4.98
C ARG A 165 -10.04 -11.89 -4.31
N MET A 166 -9.31 -10.95 -4.93
CA MET A 166 -8.08 -10.38 -4.37
C MET A 166 -8.35 -9.65 -3.07
N LEU A 167 -9.38 -8.82 -3.03
CA LEU A 167 -9.81 -8.13 -1.83
C LEU A 167 -10.21 -9.10 -0.71
N LYS A 168 -10.88 -10.21 -1.05
CA LYS A 168 -11.23 -11.24 -0.08
C LYS A 168 -9.98 -11.93 0.49
N LEU A 169 -9.02 -12.28 -0.35
CA LEU A 169 -7.74 -12.89 0.08
C LEU A 169 -6.97 -11.92 0.99
N ARG A 170 -6.86 -10.65 0.61
CA ARG A 170 -6.24 -9.61 1.43
C ARG A 170 -6.90 -9.50 2.81
N LYS A 171 -8.24 -9.46 2.86
CA LYS A 171 -8.99 -9.42 4.13
C LYS A 171 -8.75 -10.66 4.98
N MET A 172 -8.61 -11.85 4.37
CA MET A 172 -8.30 -13.08 5.08
C MET A 172 -6.88 -13.06 5.67
N ILE A 173 -5.89 -12.58 4.90
CA ILE A 173 -4.51 -12.40 5.37
C ILE A 173 -4.45 -11.37 6.50
N ALA A 174 -5.14 -10.25 6.36
CA ALA A 174 -5.23 -9.23 7.41
C ALA A 174 -5.93 -9.76 8.67
N ALA A 175 -7.03 -10.49 8.54
CA ALA A 175 -7.75 -11.09 9.67
C ALA A 175 -6.89 -12.10 10.45
N ASP A 176 -5.95 -12.76 9.78
CA ASP A 176 -4.99 -13.65 10.43
C ASP A 176 -4.10 -12.90 11.44
N LEU A 177 -3.72 -11.69 11.14
CA LEU A 177 -2.92 -10.86 12.02
C LEU A 177 -3.77 -10.21 13.15
N LEU A 178 -5.05 -9.92 12.87
CA LEU A 178 -6.00 -9.32 13.84
C LEU A 178 -6.44 -10.32 14.91
N ARG A 179 -6.24 -11.61 14.70
CA ARG A 179 -6.56 -12.61 15.71
C ARG A 179 -5.47 -12.64 16.80
N LYS A 180 -5.93 -12.45 18.00
CA LYS A 180 -5.30 -12.32 19.31
C LYS A 180 -3.88 -12.87 19.46
N SER A 181 -2.97 -12.04 19.96
CA SER A 181 -1.68 -12.50 20.46
C SER A 181 -1.88 -13.53 21.61
N TRP A 182 -0.90 -14.40 21.83
CA TRP A 182 -0.92 -15.35 22.95
C TRP A 182 -1.23 -14.70 24.31
N ALA A 183 -0.81 -13.45 24.52
CA ALA A 183 -1.12 -12.69 25.71
C ALA A 183 -2.63 -12.43 25.87
N ASN A 184 -3.34 -12.17 24.78
CA ASN A 184 -4.79 -11.99 24.77
C ASN A 184 -5.53 -13.32 24.94
N ILE A 185 -5.00 -14.42 24.38
CA ILE A 185 -5.54 -15.77 24.56
C ILE A 185 -5.44 -16.14 26.04
N LEU A 186 -4.28 -16.02 26.64
CA LEU A 186 -4.05 -16.32 28.07
C LEU A 186 -4.89 -15.44 29.00
N GLY A 187 -5.03 -14.13 28.70
CA GLY A 187 -5.87 -13.21 29.47
C GLY A 187 -7.36 -13.47 29.38
N ASN A 188 -7.82 -14.18 28.35
CA ASN A 188 -9.24 -14.52 28.13
C ASN A 188 -9.64 -15.93 28.59
N ILE A 189 -8.67 -16.82 28.91
CA ILE A 189 -8.94 -18.18 29.40
C ILE A 189 -9.89 -18.18 30.61
N THR A 190 -9.80 -17.18 31.46
CA THR A 190 -10.63 -17.03 32.65
C THR A 190 -12.03 -16.50 32.35
N LYS A 191 -12.34 -16.01 31.15
CA LYS A 191 -13.58 -15.32 30.78
C LYS A 191 -14.37 -15.96 29.65
N GLN A 192 -13.80 -16.93 28.95
CA GLN A 192 -14.41 -17.55 27.77
C GLN A 192 -14.74 -19.01 28.01
N SER A 193 -15.72 -19.53 27.24
CA SER A 193 -16.04 -20.95 27.29
C SER A 193 -14.85 -21.79 26.77
N LEU A 194 -14.69 -23.01 27.29
CA LEU A 194 -13.65 -23.98 26.91
C LEU A 194 -13.58 -24.19 25.39
N ARG A 195 -14.73 -24.17 24.73
CA ARG A 195 -14.84 -24.34 23.27
C ARG A 195 -14.16 -23.20 22.48
N LEU A 196 -14.32 -21.94 22.91
CA LEU A 196 -13.66 -20.78 22.30
C LEU A 196 -12.15 -20.81 22.54
N THR A 197 -11.74 -21.22 23.75
CA THR A 197 -10.31 -21.36 24.11
C THR A 197 -9.61 -22.42 23.24
N LEU A 198 -10.23 -23.58 23.03
CA LEU A 198 -9.69 -24.64 22.16
C LEU A 198 -9.62 -24.17 20.69
N GLY A 199 -10.61 -23.39 20.24
CA GLY A 199 -10.58 -22.76 18.91
C GLY A 199 -9.42 -21.78 18.76
N ASP A 200 -9.15 -20.96 19.77
CA ASP A 200 -8.04 -20.01 19.77
C ASP A 200 -6.67 -20.72 19.79
N ILE A 201 -6.52 -21.80 20.55
CA ILE A 201 -5.30 -22.62 20.59
C ILE A 201 -5.04 -23.32 19.26
N SER A 202 -6.07 -23.98 18.71
CA SER A 202 -5.91 -24.66 17.41
C SER A 202 -5.54 -23.67 16.29
N TYR A 203 -6.16 -22.48 16.31
CA TYR A 203 -5.81 -21.42 15.37
C TYR A 203 -4.36 -20.97 15.55
N ALA A 204 -3.89 -20.75 16.77
CA ALA A 204 -2.51 -20.35 17.03
C ALA A 204 -1.48 -21.40 16.54
N LEU A 205 -1.80 -22.69 16.65
CA LEU A 205 -0.96 -23.79 16.14
C LEU A 205 -0.90 -23.85 14.61
N PHE A 206 -2.01 -23.56 13.93
CA PHE A 206 -2.10 -23.66 12.47
C PHE A 206 -1.96 -22.31 11.74
N ARG A 207 -1.73 -21.23 12.45
CA ARG A 207 -1.64 -19.87 11.91
C ARG A 207 -0.60 -19.75 10.78
N THR A 208 0.63 -20.21 11.00
CA THR A 208 1.71 -20.07 10.02
C THR A 208 1.42 -20.84 8.71
N PRO A 209 1.01 -22.13 8.74
CA PRO A 209 0.59 -22.84 7.55
C PRO A 209 -0.56 -22.17 6.79
N ILE A 210 -1.60 -21.70 7.50
CA ILE A 210 -2.75 -21.01 6.89
C ILE A 210 -2.30 -19.73 6.21
N ARG A 211 -1.51 -18.90 6.90
CA ARG A 211 -0.97 -17.67 6.34
C ARG A 211 -0.12 -17.94 5.09
N ASN A 212 0.80 -18.88 5.15
CA ASN A 212 1.65 -19.22 4.01
C ASN A 212 0.82 -19.71 2.81
N TYR A 213 -0.22 -20.48 3.05
CA TYR A 213 -1.16 -20.90 2.01
C TYR A 213 -1.88 -19.70 1.38
N LEU A 214 -2.42 -18.80 2.20
CA LEU A 214 -3.15 -17.60 1.73
C LEU A 214 -2.24 -16.65 0.94
N VAL A 215 -1.03 -16.39 1.45
CA VAL A 215 -0.03 -15.57 0.78
C VAL A 215 0.38 -16.21 -0.54
N GLY A 216 0.73 -17.51 -0.55
CA GLY A 216 1.10 -18.22 -1.77
C GLY A 216 -0.04 -18.28 -2.80
N ARG A 217 -1.30 -18.35 -2.33
CA ARG A 217 -2.46 -18.27 -3.20
C ARG A 217 -2.59 -16.87 -3.80
N MET A 218 -2.45 -15.82 -2.98
CA MET A 218 -2.52 -14.43 -3.44
C MET A 218 -1.45 -14.15 -4.50
N GLU A 219 -0.21 -14.56 -4.26
CA GLU A 219 0.89 -14.39 -5.21
C GLU A 219 0.63 -15.08 -6.56
N ARG A 220 0.03 -16.27 -6.55
CA ARG A 220 -0.36 -16.96 -7.80
C ARG A 220 -1.48 -16.25 -8.53
N GLU A 221 -2.50 -15.82 -7.80
CA GLU A 221 -3.65 -15.12 -8.40
C GLU A 221 -3.26 -13.75 -8.96
N LEU A 222 -2.37 -12.99 -8.28
CA LEU A 222 -1.86 -11.70 -8.77
C LEU A 222 -1.14 -11.83 -10.12
N ARG A 223 -0.54 -12.98 -10.40
CA ARG A 223 0.16 -13.26 -11.66
C ARG A 223 -0.67 -14.03 -12.68
N ALA A 224 -1.93 -14.32 -12.40
CA ALA A 224 -2.76 -15.19 -13.25
C ALA A 224 -2.94 -14.65 -14.68
N TYR A 225 -2.90 -13.34 -14.86
CA TYR A 225 -3.05 -12.69 -16.17
C TYR A 225 -1.75 -12.10 -16.71
N HIS A 226 -0.62 -12.35 -16.03
CA HIS A 226 0.69 -11.90 -16.49
C HIS A 226 1.02 -12.50 -17.86
N GLY A 227 1.47 -11.66 -18.81
CA GLY A 227 1.75 -12.08 -20.19
C GLY A 227 0.52 -12.24 -21.09
N THR A 228 -0.69 -12.00 -20.60
CA THR A 228 -1.88 -11.90 -21.48
C THR A 228 -1.89 -10.58 -22.25
N ARG A 229 -2.75 -10.50 -23.29
CA ARG A 229 -2.87 -9.29 -24.13
C ARG A 229 -3.79 -8.21 -23.54
N SER A 230 -4.23 -8.34 -22.31
CA SER A 230 -5.06 -7.31 -21.69
C SER A 230 -4.30 -5.98 -21.58
N ASN A 231 -4.99 -4.89 -21.85
CA ASN A 231 -4.49 -3.52 -21.64
C ASN A 231 -4.84 -2.99 -20.23
N HIS A 232 -5.73 -3.66 -19.50
CA HIS A 232 -6.11 -3.24 -18.16
C HIS A 232 -5.08 -3.68 -17.13
N ILE A 233 -4.70 -2.73 -16.27
CA ILE A 233 -3.78 -2.96 -15.16
C ILE A 233 -4.33 -2.30 -13.90
N CYS A 234 -4.06 -2.88 -12.74
CA CYS A 234 -4.41 -2.24 -11.47
C CYS A 234 -3.58 -2.79 -10.31
N PHE A 235 -3.60 -2.08 -9.20
CA PHE A 235 -3.26 -2.66 -7.90
C PHE A 235 -4.44 -3.53 -7.43
N SER A 236 -4.43 -4.79 -7.84
CA SER A 236 -5.59 -5.71 -7.79
C SER A 236 -6.15 -5.94 -6.39
N SER A 237 -5.37 -5.70 -5.35
CA SER A 237 -5.79 -5.83 -3.95
C SER A 237 -6.21 -4.51 -3.31
N SER A 238 -6.35 -3.44 -4.08
CA SER A 238 -6.86 -2.15 -3.60
C SER A 238 -8.27 -2.27 -3.03
N TYR A 239 -8.58 -1.44 -2.04
CA TYR A 239 -9.94 -1.29 -1.51
C TYR A 239 -10.81 -0.39 -2.39
N THR A 240 -10.22 0.36 -3.31
CA THR A 240 -10.97 1.25 -4.20
C THR A 240 -11.42 0.51 -5.46
N SER A 241 -12.60 0.84 -5.94
CA SER A 241 -13.13 0.26 -7.18
C SER A 241 -12.64 1.01 -8.43
N ARG A 242 -12.11 2.22 -8.27
CA ARG A 242 -11.79 3.12 -9.39
C ARG A 242 -10.57 2.67 -10.18
N GLU A 243 -9.55 2.16 -9.50
CA GLU A 243 -8.30 1.70 -10.12
C GLU A 243 -8.46 0.53 -11.09
N LYS A 244 -9.59 -0.16 -11.06
CA LYS A 244 -9.89 -1.27 -11.98
C LYS A 244 -9.94 -0.84 -13.45
N ASN A 245 -10.11 0.44 -13.72
CA ASN A 245 -10.25 0.99 -15.06
C ASN A 245 -8.96 1.63 -15.58
N LEU A 246 -7.84 1.46 -14.87
CA LEU A 246 -6.55 1.91 -15.36
C LEU A 246 -6.07 1.03 -16.52
N THR A 247 -5.48 1.66 -17.52
CA THR A 247 -4.90 0.98 -18.69
C THR A 247 -3.42 1.28 -18.82
N ALA A 248 -2.67 0.36 -19.42
CA ALA A 248 -1.22 0.47 -19.52
C ALA A 248 -0.78 1.71 -20.33
N ASP A 249 -1.57 2.15 -21.29
CA ASP A 249 -1.31 3.33 -22.11
C ASP A 249 -1.36 4.66 -21.33
N ILE A 250 -2.08 4.70 -20.21
CA ILE A 250 -2.07 5.85 -19.28
C ILE A 250 -0.65 6.07 -18.74
N PHE A 251 0.05 4.98 -18.44
CA PHE A 251 1.37 5.04 -17.84
C PHE A 251 2.48 5.33 -18.87
N GLY A 252 2.44 4.67 -20.02
CA GLY A 252 3.43 4.86 -21.10
C GLY A 252 4.88 4.78 -20.61
N ASP A 253 5.73 5.65 -21.12
CA ASP A 253 7.13 5.77 -20.64
C ASP A 253 7.27 6.64 -19.38
N GLY A 254 6.20 7.30 -18.99
CA GLY A 254 6.19 8.28 -17.93
C GLY A 254 6.59 9.69 -18.41
N THR A 255 6.16 10.68 -17.65
CA THR A 255 6.65 12.06 -17.78
C THR A 255 7.12 12.54 -16.42
N THR A 256 7.86 13.65 -16.35
CA THR A 256 8.37 14.18 -15.10
C THR A 256 7.63 15.43 -14.67
N LEU A 257 7.29 15.52 -13.38
CA LEU A 257 6.77 16.72 -12.76
C LEU A 257 7.69 17.17 -11.61
N PRO A 258 7.73 18.47 -11.30
CA PRO A 258 8.39 18.98 -10.10
C PRO A 258 7.77 18.39 -8.84
N PHE A 259 8.61 18.06 -7.85
CA PHE A 259 8.17 17.64 -6.52
C PHE A 259 9.21 18.08 -5.50
N GLU A 260 8.86 19.10 -4.69
CA GLU A 260 9.81 19.77 -3.78
C GLU A 260 11.07 20.24 -4.54
N ASP A 261 12.24 19.77 -4.14
CA ASP A 261 13.52 20.11 -4.76
C ASP A 261 14.01 19.11 -5.83
N ILE A 262 13.14 18.16 -6.23
CA ILE A 262 13.44 17.12 -7.22
C ILE A 262 12.39 17.09 -8.34
N SER A 263 12.59 16.18 -9.30
CA SER A 263 11.55 15.78 -10.27
C SER A 263 11.22 14.31 -10.07
N ILE A 264 9.93 13.97 -10.16
CA ILE A 264 9.44 12.61 -10.06
C ILE A 264 8.77 12.16 -11.35
N VAL A 265 8.82 10.84 -11.61
CA VAL A 265 8.13 10.26 -12.75
C VAL A 265 6.66 10.02 -12.39
N VAL A 266 5.76 10.51 -13.24
CA VAL A 266 4.32 10.28 -13.16
C VAL A 266 3.85 9.55 -14.43
N PRO A 267 2.63 8.96 -14.45
CA PRO A 267 2.05 8.42 -15.68
C PRO A 267 2.09 9.44 -16.81
N THR A 268 2.37 9.03 -18.05
CA THR A 268 2.45 9.94 -19.21
C THR A 268 1.15 10.75 -19.35
N ARG A 269 0.01 10.12 -19.13
CA ARG A 269 -1.30 10.76 -19.14
C ARG A 269 -1.80 10.93 -17.69
N TYR A 270 -1.02 11.65 -16.87
CA TYR A 270 -1.30 11.80 -15.44
C TYR A 270 -2.62 12.50 -15.15
N GLU A 271 -3.12 13.35 -16.04
CA GLU A 271 -4.44 13.98 -15.90
C GLU A 271 -5.55 12.94 -16.02
N ASP A 272 -5.48 12.03 -17.01
CA ASP A 272 -6.43 10.92 -17.17
C ASP A 272 -6.34 9.95 -15.99
N TYR A 273 -5.11 9.68 -15.51
CA TYR A 273 -4.90 8.90 -14.30
C TYR A 273 -5.62 9.52 -13.10
N LEU A 274 -5.46 10.82 -12.88
CA LEU A 274 -6.14 11.54 -11.77
C LEU A 274 -7.66 11.50 -11.91
N VAL A 275 -8.20 11.73 -13.10
CA VAL A 275 -9.66 11.63 -13.35
C VAL A 275 -10.19 10.21 -13.10
N THR A 276 -9.41 9.18 -13.45
CA THR A 276 -9.82 7.78 -13.23
C THR A 276 -9.73 7.39 -11.74
N SER A 277 -8.74 7.92 -11.01
CA SER A 277 -8.48 7.54 -9.63
C SER A 277 -9.31 8.31 -8.59
N TYR A 278 -9.77 9.53 -8.92
CA TYR A 278 -10.53 10.41 -8.03
C TYR A 278 -11.93 10.77 -8.56
#